data_8f7fdad8626472b46510e10dca0f5af1
#
_entry.id   8f7fdad8626472b46510e10dca0f5af1
#
_cell.length_a   1.000
_cell.length_b   1.000
_cell.length_c   1.000
_cell.angle_alpha   90.00
_cell.angle_beta   90.00
_cell.angle_gamma   90.00
#
_symmetry.space_group_name_H-M   'P 1'
#
loop_
_entity.id
_entity.type
_entity.pdbx_description
1 polymer ?
#
loop_
_entity_poly.entity_id
_entity_poly.type
_entity_poly.pdbx_seq_one_letter_code
_entity_poly.pdbx_strand_id
1 'polypeptide(L)'
;TVEAFVRDRLCGGITHHTAVGPALARRHGQISGLGWHYLAAQNLPRQPHEVLVEDHLREALIRLNPEIAAQPDRADDVLYKLRAILMGVRSDGLVKANEEFAAWLTGERSMPFGANGEHVTIHLIDFVDIERNEYVVTTQYTYRAGATEKRADLVLLVNGIPLVVIEAKTPVRSSQSWLDGALQVHDDYERNVPELFVPNVLSVATEGKEFRYGSIGLPVELWGPWRIEADTTTPALQQIEKAVASMLRPHVLLDLLANFTAYATDKKKRRIKIVARYQQYDGTNKIVERVVAGHPKKGLIWHFQGSGKSLLMLFAARKLRLHPALKNPTVIIVVDRIDLAAQISSTFYAADTPNLVKADTRTELQRLLGQDVRKIIITTIFKFGEADGVLNDRSNIIAMVDEAHRTQEGDLGRKMREALPKAFLFGLTGTPINRADRNT
;
A
#
# COMPACT_ATOMS: atom_id res chain seq x y z
N THR A 1 24.85 -14.63 4.15
CA THR A 1 23.84 -14.20 5.16
C THR A 1 22.50 -13.95 4.48
N VAL A 2 21.38 -13.95 5.24
CA VAL A 2 20.05 -13.60 4.73
C VAL A 2 20.03 -12.15 4.25
N GLU A 3 20.67 -11.25 4.97
CA GLU A 3 20.89 -9.85 4.60
C GLU A 3 21.50 -9.73 3.18
N ALA A 4 22.62 -10.41 2.94
CA ALA A 4 23.28 -10.39 1.63
C ALA A 4 22.39 -10.97 0.54
N PHE A 5 21.64 -12.04 0.82
CA PHE A 5 20.70 -12.64 -0.11
C PHE A 5 19.60 -11.66 -0.54
N VAL A 6 18.99 -10.96 0.41
CA VAL A 6 17.95 -9.95 0.12
C VAL A 6 18.54 -8.79 -0.67
N ARG A 7 19.69 -8.25 -0.25
CA ARG A 7 20.42 -7.19 -0.98
C ARG A 7 20.70 -7.60 -2.43
N ASP A 8 21.32 -8.77 -2.64
CA ASP A 8 21.73 -9.23 -3.96
C ASP A 8 20.51 -9.48 -4.87
N ARG A 9 19.38 -9.91 -4.30
CA ARG A 9 18.13 -10.04 -5.04
C ARG A 9 17.57 -8.68 -5.48
N LEU A 10 17.70 -7.65 -4.67
CA LEU A 10 17.25 -6.30 -4.98
C LEU A 10 18.10 -5.63 -6.07
N CYS A 11 19.43 -5.78 -5.98
CA CYS A 11 20.38 -5.04 -6.84
C CYS A 11 20.77 -5.79 -8.13
N GLY A 12 20.59 -7.10 -8.19
CA GLY A 12 21.21 -7.89 -9.25
C GLY A 12 22.72 -8.04 -8.98
N GLY A 13 23.08 -8.89 -8.03
CA GLY A 13 24.47 -9.07 -7.66
C GLY A 13 25.10 -10.28 -8.38
N ILE A 14 26.37 -10.15 -8.68
CA ILE A 14 27.25 -11.31 -8.77
C ILE A 14 27.41 -11.77 -7.33
N THR A 15 26.90 -12.96 -6.99
CA THR A 15 27.18 -13.58 -5.69
C THR A 15 28.69 -13.71 -5.53
N HIS A 16 29.31 -12.77 -4.83
CA HIS A 16 30.68 -12.94 -4.39
C HIS A 16 30.69 -14.13 -3.41
N HIS A 17 31.28 -15.21 -3.86
CA HIS A 17 31.41 -16.45 -3.14
C HIS A 17 32.03 -16.25 -1.76
N THR A 18 31.24 -16.44 -0.73
CA THR A 18 31.75 -16.88 0.55
C THR A 18 30.88 -18.04 1.00
N ALA A 19 31.44 -19.24 0.91
CA ALA A 19 30.99 -20.47 1.59
C ALA A 19 29.72 -21.17 1.09
N VAL A 20 29.40 -21.15 -0.20
CA VAL A 20 28.48 -22.14 -0.79
C VAL A 20 29.31 -22.94 -1.80
N GLY A 21 29.34 -24.27 -1.65
CA GLY A 21 30.21 -25.14 -2.45
C GLY A 21 29.99 -24.99 -3.96
N PRO A 22 30.99 -25.35 -4.78
CA PRO A 22 31.01 -25.09 -6.22
C PRO A 22 29.83 -25.68 -7.02
N ALA A 23 29.06 -26.60 -6.46
CA ALA A 23 27.89 -27.19 -7.09
C ALA A 23 26.64 -26.28 -7.12
N LEU A 24 26.47 -25.37 -6.14
CA LEU A 24 25.39 -24.38 -6.12
C LEU A 24 25.71 -23.15 -7.00
N ALA A 25 26.98 -22.79 -7.10
CA ALA A 25 27.44 -21.67 -7.93
C ALA A 25 27.12 -21.84 -9.42
N ARG A 26 27.07 -23.07 -9.92
CA ARG A 26 26.77 -23.37 -11.34
C ARG A 26 25.27 -23.28 -11.69
N ARG A 27 24.35 -23.19 -10.71
CA ARG A 27 22.91 -23.11 -10.94
C ARG A 27 22.33 -21.70 -10.86
N HIS A 28 23.06 -20.74 -10.36
CA HIS A 28 22.59 -19.36 -10.29
C HIS A 28 23.26 -18.55 -11.40
N GLY A 29 22.58 -18.49 -12.54
CA GLY A 29 22.82 -17.47 -13.54
C GLY A 29 22.70 -16.07 -12.91
N GLN A 30 23.26 -15.07 -13.58
CA GLN A 30 23.21 -13.67 -13.19
C GLN A 30 21.81 -13.30 -12.72
N ILE A 31 21.62 -13.04 -11.40
CA ILE A 31 20.33 -12.65 -10.84
C ILE A 31 20.06 -11.24 -11.34
N SER A 32 19.06 -11.10 -12.20
CA SER A 32 18.57 -9.79 -12.63
C SER A 32 18.04 -9.01 -11.43
N GLY A 33 18.56 -7.82 -11.19
CA GLY A 33 18.12 -6.93 -10.12
C GLY A 33 16.67 -6.48 -10.28
N LEU A 34 16.10 -5.96 -9.21
CA LEU A 34 14.75 -5.45 -9.17
C LEU A 34 14.66 -3.94 -9.44
N GLY A 35 15.77 -3.31 -9.79
CA GLY A 35 15.86 -1.87 -10.05
C GLY A 35 16.42 -1.05 -8.89
N TRP A 36 16.97 -1.70 -7.85
CA TRP A 36 17.66 -1.04 -6.75
C TRP A 36 19.17 -0.99 -6.98
N HIS A 37 19.82 0.09 -6.54
CA HIS A 37 21.27 0.26 -6.53
C HIS A 37 21.79 0.06 -5.11
N TYR A 38 22.85 -0.75 -4.95
CA TYR A 38 23.49 -0.89 -3.66
C TYR A 38 24.46 0.26 -3.39
N LEU A 39 24.29 0.92 -2.27
CA LEU A 39 25.23 1.91 -1.74
C LEU A 39 25.53 1.57 -0.27
N ALA A 40 26.81 1.32 0.03
CA ALA A 40 27.21 1.00 1.40
C ALA A 40 26.93 2.19 2.33
N ALA A 41 26.51 1.94 3.58
CA ALA A 41 26.10 3.01 4.50
C ALA A 41 27.18 4.09 4.70
N GLN A 42 28.45 3.72 4.68
CA GLN A 42 29.56 4.66 4.78
C GLN A 42 29.74 5.60 3.57
N ASN A 43 29.13 5.23 2.43
CA ASN A 43 29.18 6.01 1.18
C ASN A 43 27.94 6.89 1.00
N LEU A 44 26.93 6.76 1.88
CA LEU A 44 25.79 7.67 1.89
C LEU A 44 26.23 9.04 2.41
N PRO A 45 25.92 10.15 1.68
CA PRO A 45 26.27 11.49 2.12
C PRO A 45 25.34 11.96 3.26
N ARG A 46 25.47 11.34 4.44
CA ARG A 46 24.68 11.65 5.63
C ARG A 46 25.45 11.39 6.91
N GLN A 47 25.07 12.09 7.97
CA GLN A 47 25.56 11.81 9.31
C GLN A 47 24.62 10.80 10.03
N PRO A 48 25.11 10.05 11.05
CA PRO A 48 24.28 9.09 11.78
C PRO A 48 23.03 9.68 12.46
N HIS A 49 22.98 10.99 12.71
CA HIS A 49 21.82 11.65 13.31
C HIS A 49 20.79 12.16 12.27
N GLU A 50 21.08 12.01 11.00
CA GLU A 50 20.18 12.39 9.91
C GLU A 50 19.36 11.18 9.47
N VAL A 51 18.05 11.34 9.36
CA VAL A 51 17.12 10.31 8.84
C VAL A 51 17.14 10.29 7.32
N LEU A 52 17.19 11.46 6.71
CA LEU A 52 17.17 11.63 5.24
C LEU A 52 18.60 11.69 4.70
N VAL A 53 18.79 11.20 3.48
CA VAL A 53 19.98 11.49 2.68
C VAL A 53 19.67 12.76 1.91
N GLU A 54 19.95 13.92 2.53
CA GLU A 54 19.42 15.21 2.08
C GLU A 54 19.98 15.65 0.73
N ASP A 55 21.21 15.28 0.40
CA ASP A 55 21.80 15.57 -0.91
C ASP A 55 21.01 14.88 -2.04
N HIS A 56 20.70 13.59 -1.87
CA HIS A 56 19.88 12.84 -2.83
C HIS A 56 18.44 13.39 -2.92
N LEU A 57 17.87 13.79 -1.77
CA LEU A 57 16.53 14.37 -1.75
C LEU A 57 16.50 15.76 -2.39
N ARG A 58 17.52 16.57 -2.18
CA ARG A 58 17.68 17.88 -2.84
C ARG A 58 17.76 17.72 -4.37
N GLU A 59 18.55 16.78 -4.86
CA GLU A 59 18.65 16.50 -6.29
C GLU A 59 17.30 16.03 -6.86
N ALA A 60 16.56 15.19 -6.12
CA ALA A 60 15.24 14.77 -6.51
C ALA A 60 14.24 15.93 -6.53
N LEU A 61 14.24 16.80 -5.51
CA LEU A 61 13.39 17.99 -5.46
C LEU A 61 13.62 18.89 -6.68
N ILE A 62 14.86 19.13 -7.05
CA ILE A 62 15.22 19.93 -8.25
C ILE A 62 14.76 19.23 -9.52
N ARG A 63 14.96 17.92 -9.63
CA ARG A 63 14.60 17.10 -10.81
C ARG A 63 13.09 16.98 -11.02
N LEU A 64 12.31 16.93 -9.94
CA LEU A 64 10.88 16.62 -10.01
C LEU A 64 9.99 17.87 -10.00
N ASN A 65 10.50 19.05 -9.58
CA ASN A 65 9.72 20.25 -9.39
C ASN A 65 10.30 21.43 -10.20
N PRO A 66 9.63 21.87 -11.28
CA PRO A 66 10.12 22.96 -12.12
C PRO A 66 10.36 24.27 -11.35
N GLU A 67 9.55 24.59 -10.36
CA GLU A 67 9.64 25.79 -9.54
C GLU A 67 10.87 25.77 -8.62
N ILE A 68 11.30 24.56 -8.19
CA ILE A 68 12.54 24.37 -7.43
C ILE A 68 13.74 24.35 -8.39
N ALA A 69 13.61 23.74 -9.58
CA ALA A 69 14.65 23.78 -10.59
C ALA A 69 15.01 25.21 -11.01
N ALA A 70 14.00 26.09 -11.09
CA ALA A 70 14.20 27.53 -11.39
C ALA A 70 14.87 28.30 -10.23
N GLN A 71 14.68 27.88 -8.99
CA GLN A 71 15.26 28.46 -7.78
C GLN A 71 15.68 27.37 -6.80
N PRO A 72 16.89 26.79 -6.94
CA PRO A 72 17.32 25.58 -6.17
C PRO A 72 17.30 25.77 -4.65
N ASP A 73 17.46 26.96 -4.13
CA ASP A 73 17.41 27.27 -2.69
C ASP A 73 16.02 26.95 -2.07
N ARG A 74 14.96 26.89 -2.87
CA ARG A 74 13.63 26.47 -2.43
C ARG A 74 13.58 25.02 -1.92
N ALA A 75 14.55 24.19 -2.31
CA ALA A 75 14.68 22.84 -1.75
C ALA A 75 14.94 22.89 -0.23
N ASP A 76 15.64 23.91 0.28
CA ASP A 76 15.90 24.07 1.72
C ASP A 76 14.62 24.35 2.51
N ASP A 77 13.68 25.09 1.93
CA ASP A 77 12.38 25.34 2.56
C ASP A 77 11.58 24.02 2.71
N VAL A 78 11.63 23.15 1.69
CA VAL A 78 10.99 21.82 1.76
C VAL A 78 11.69 20.96 2.79
N LEU A 79 13.02 20.85 2.74
CA LEU A 79 13.81 20.08 3.71
C LEU A 79 13.56 20.55 5.14
N TYR A 80 13.44 21.86 5.36
CA TYR A 80 13.09 22.41 6.68
C TYR A 80 11.74 21.90 7.18
N LYS A 81 10.71 21.87 6.31
CA LYS A 81 9.38 21.32 6.67
C LYS A 81 9.46 19.84 7.03
N LEU A 82 10.17 19.05 6.24
CA LEU A 82 10.33 17.61 6.50
C LEU A 82 11.08 17.34 7.80
N ARG A 83 12.17 18.09 8.06
CA ARG A 83 12.90 18.00 9.33
C ARG A 83 12.01 18.35 10.54
N ALA A 84 11.14 19.36 10.41
CA ALA A 84 10.23 19.73 11.48
C ALA A 84 9.27 18.58 11.85
N ILE A 85 8.76 17.83 10.85
CA ILE A 85 7.93 16.64 11.09
C ILE A 85 8.75 15.54 11.80
N LEU A 86 9.98 15.28 11.33
CA LEU A 86 10.87 14.29 11.96
C LEU A 86 11.15 14.64 13.42
N MET A 87 11.48 15.88 13.71
CA MET A 87 11.77 16.34 15.08
C MET A 87 10.53 16.36 15.98
N GLY A 88 9.35 16.60 15.41
CA GLY A 88 8.08 16.64 16.13
C GLY A 88 7.56 15.27 16.58
N VAL A 89 8.14 14.15 16.10
CA VAL A 89 7.59 12.80 16.34
C VAL A 89 7.43 12.43 17.81
N ARG A 90 8.32 12.89 18.67
CA ARG A 90 8.27 12.58 20.11
C ARG A 90 7.13 13.30 20.84
N SER A 91 6.70 14.46 20.36
CA SER A 91 5.55 15.18 20.89
C SER A 91 4.23 14.76 20.25
N ASP A 92 4.24 14.52 18.95
CA ASP A 92 3.03 14.28 18.16
C ASP A 92 2.63 12.81 18.10
N GLY A 93 3.58 11.91 18.36
CA GLY A 93 3.45 10.47 18.22
C GLY A 93 3.73 9.98 16.80
N LEU A 94 4.29 8.75 16.72
CA LEU A 94 4.85 8.20 15.49
C LEU A 94 3.81 8.09 14.36
N VAL A 95 2.61 7.63 14.64
CA VAL A 95 1.59 7.44 13.58
C VAL A 95 1.15 8.77 12.98
N LYS A 96 0.97 9.80 13.80
CA LYS A 96 0.58 11.14 13.32
C LYS A 96 1.69 11.80 12.50
N ALA A 97 2.93 11.72 12.97
CA ALA A 97 4.08 12.23 12.23
C ALA A 97 4.27 11.49 10.89
N ASN A 98 4.08 10.16 10.89
CA ASN A 98 4.13 9.36 9.68
C ASN A 98 3.00 9.71 8.68
N GLU A 99 1.78 9.96 9.17
CA GLU A 99 0.66 10.39 8.32
C GLU A 99 0.94 11.75 7.67
N GLU A 100 1.46 12.71 8.43
CA GLU A 100 1.85 14.02 7.90
C GLU A 100 2.98 13.89 6.86
N PHE A 101 3.99 13.06 7.15
CA PHE A 101 5.07 12.82 6.20
C PHE A 101 4.58 12.09 4.94
N ALA A 102 3.66 11.12 5.08
CA ALA A 102 3.05 10.43 3.95
C ALA A 102 2.30 11.38 3.01
N ALA A 103 1.64 12.42 3.55
CA ALA A 103 0.99 13.44 2.73
C ALA A 103 1.99 14.26 1.87
N TRP A 104 3.23 14.43 2.34
CA TRP A 104 4.32 14.97 1.50
C TRP A 104 4.76 13.95 0.43
N LEU A 105 4.94 12.68 0.82
CA LEU A 105 5.35 11.62 -0.12
C LEU A 105 4.35 11.45 -1.26
N THR A 106 3.05 11.55 -0.99
CA THR A 106 1.98 11.35 -1.99
C THR A 106 1.61 12.62 -2.77
N GLY A 107 2.32 13.73 -2.55
CA GLY A 107 2.06 14.99 -3.26
C GLY A 107 0.77 15.70 -2.81
N GLU A 108 0.33 15.50 -1.57
CA GLU A 108 -0.82 16.21 -1.00
C GLU A 108 -0.44 17.56 -0.36
N ARG A 109 0.84 17.87 -0.32
CA ARG A 109 1.37 19.10 0.25
C ARG A 109 1.87 20.05 -0.83
N SER A 110 1.75 21.35 -0.57
CA SER A 110 2.11 22.41 -1.50
C SER A 110 2.96 23.49 -0.81
N MET A 111 3.70 24.23 -1.62
CA MET A 111 4.49 25.38 -1.18
C MET A 111 4.15 26.61 -2.05
N PRO A 112 4.31 27.85 -1.53
CA PRO A 112 3.97 29.07 -2.26
C PRO A 112 5.06 29.45 -3.28
N PHE A 113 5.39 28.54 -4.19
CA PHE A 113 6.48 28.67 -5.15
C PHE A 113 6.03 29.12 -6.54
N GLY A 114 4.72 29.30 -6.76
CA GLY A 114 4.20 29.86 -8.01
C GLY A 114 4.56 31.33 -8.24
N ALA A 115 4.28 31.84 -9.43
CA ALA A 115 4.76 33.16 -9.91
C ALA A 115 4.35 34.33 -8.99
N ASN A 116 3.16 34.28 -8.38
CA ASN A 116 2.64 35.31 -7.48
C ASN A 116 2.46 34.79 -6.05
N GLY A 117 3.26 33.78 -5.61
CA GLY A 117 3.08 33.10 -4.33
C GLY A 117 1.96 32.07 -4.34
N GLU A 118 1.51 31.67 -5.51
CA GLU A 118 0.53 30.57 -5.64
C GLU A 118 1.10 29.28 -5.11
N HIS A 119 0.24 28.51 -4.47
CA HIS A 119 0.63 27.20 -3.94
C HIS A 119 0.74 26.19 -5.08
N VAL A 120 1.91 25.56 -5.21
CA VAL A 120 2.18 24.46 -6.14
C VAL A 120 2.45 23.18 -5.36
N THR A 121 1.96 22.07 -5.87
CA THR A 121 2.22 20.75 -5.29
C THR A 121 3.71 20.44 -5.35
N ILE A 122 4.27 19.89 -4.26
CA ILE A 122 5.66 19.46 -4.19
C ILE A 122 5.73 17.95 -4.35
N HIS A 123 6.52 17.52 -5.32
CA HIS A 123 6.75 16.10 -5.60
C HIS A 123 8.08 15.65 -5.00
N LEU A 124 8.01 14.79 -3.98
CA LEU A 124 9.17 14.06 -3.42
C LEU A 124 9.45 12.79 -4.21
N ILE A 125 8.40 12.22 -4.84
CA ILE A 125 8.41 10.98 -5.60
C ILE A 125 7.59 11.19 -6.87
N ASP A 126 8.08 10.66 -8.00
CA ASP A 126 7.32 10.58 -9.25
C ASP A 126 6.61 9.20 -9.30
N PHE A 127 5.28 9.22 -9.25
CA PHE A 127 4.43 8.03 -9.33
C PHE A 127 3.98 7.70 -10.76
N VAL A 128 4.23 8.58 -11.71
CA VAL A 128 3.84 8.43 -13.12
C VAL A 128 5.02 7.88 -13.93
N ASP A 129 6.14 8.59 -13.88
CA ASP A 129 7.39 8.14 -14.48
C ASP A 129 8.35 7.72 -13.36
N ILE A 130 8.17 6.48 -12.92
CA ILE A 130 8.91 5.94 -11.76
C ILE A 130 10.42 5.86 -12.00
N GLU A 131 10.89 5.84 -13.26
CA GLU A 131 12.32 5.83 -13.61
C GLU A 131 13.01 7.17 -13.28
N ARG A 132 12.24 8.22 -13.04
CA ARG A 132 12.77 9.51 -12.58
C ARG A 132 13.13 9.52 -11.09
N ASN A 133 12.83 8.46 -10.35
CA ASN A 133 13.25 8.33 -8.96
C ASN A 133 14.58 7.59 -8.86
N GLU A 134 15.30 7.88 -7.78
CA GLU A 134 16.47 7.11 -7.37
C GLU A 134 16.06 6.04 -6.37
N TYR A 135 16.55 4.81 -6.55
CA TYR A 135 16.27 3.65 -5.71
C TYR A 135 17.56 3.09 -5.13
N VAL A 136 17.79 3.29 -3.84
CA VAL A 136 19.00 2.83 -3.16
C VAL A 136 18.64 1.80 -2.09
N VAL A 137 19.36 0.68 -2.06
CA VAL A 137 19.40 -0.22 -0.91
C VAL A 137 20.73 -0.07 -0.21
N THR A 138 20.70 0.06 1.09
CA THR A 138 21.89 0.11 1.94
C THR A 138 21.82 -0.93 3.03
N THR A 139 22.99 -1.37 3.52
CA THR A 139 23.10 -2.32 4.63
C THR A 139 23.72 -1.65 5.83
N GLN A 140 23.36 -2.13 7.03
CA GLN A 140 23.92 -1.64 8.29
C GLN A 140 23.69 -0.12 8.50
N TYR A 141 22.47 0.32 8.24
CA TYR A 141 22.06 1.72 8.34
C TYR A 141 22.00 2.15 9.80
N THR A 142 22.99 2.90 10.25
CA THR A 142 23.06 3.41 11.62
C THR A 142 22.28 4.73 11.72
N TYR A 143 21.39 4.82 12.72
CA TYR A 143 20.73 6.07 13.11
C TYR A 143 20.92 6.33 14.60
N ARG A 144 21.24 7.59 14.95
CA ARG A 144 21.52 8.02 16.33
C ARG A 144 20.58 9.15 16.73
N ALA A 145 19.75 8.91 17.74
CA ALA A 145 18.90 9.90 18.38
C ALA A 145 19.47 10.23 19.78
N GLY A 146 20.18 11.33 19.90
CA GLY A 146 20.89 11.68 21.13
C GLY A 146 21.93 10.64 21.52
N ALA A 147 21.75 10.00 22.70
CA ALA A 147 22.62 8.93 23.18
C ALA A 147 22.26 7.54 22.65
N THR A 148 21.09 7.39 22.04
CA THR A 148 20.60 6.10 21.54
C THR A 148 21.03 5.91 20.09
N GLU A 149 21.67 4.79 19.80
CA GLU A 149 22.07 4.40 18.46
C GLU A 149 21.44 3.05 18.10
N LYS A 150 20.86 2.96 16.91
CA LYS A 150 20.32 1.73 16.34
C LYS A 150 20.88 1.53 14.94
N ARG A 151 20.97 0.26 14.53
CA ARG A 151 21.53 -0.12 13.24
C ARG A 151 20.64 -1.15 12.58
N ALA A 152 19.92 -0.72 11.54
CA ALA A 152 19.08 -1.58 10.74
C ALA A 152 19.91 -2.42 9.75
N ASP A 153 19.54 -3.68 9.55
CA ASP A 153 20.27 -4.59 8.66
C ASP A 153 20.22 -4.10 7.20
N LEU A 154 19.01 -3.78 6.68
CA LEU A 154 18.84 -3.16 5.37
C LEU A 154 17.81 -2.03 5.45
N VAL A 155 18.05 -0.99 4.65
CA VAL A 155 17.10 0.11 4.44
C VAL A 155 16.95 0.37 2.94
N LEU A 156 15.72 0.52 2.48
CA LEU A 156 15.40 0.91 1.12
C LEU A 156 15.05 2.40 1.09
N LEU A 157 15.81 3.15 0.30
CA LEU A 157 15.63 4.60 0.14
C LEU A 157 15.11 4.91 -1.26
N VAL A 158 14.12 5.80 -1.33
CA VAL A 158 13.66 6.40 -2.59
C VAL A 158 13.95 7.89 -2.52
N ASN A 159 14.73 8.40 -3.47
CA ASN A 159 15.17 9.78 -3.49
C ASN A 159 15.78 10.24 -2.14
N GLY A 160 16.58 9.37 -1.50
CA GLY A 160 17.21 9.65 -0.22
C GLY A 160 16.29 9.50 1.02
N ILE A 161 15.03 9.09 0.84
CA ILE A 161 14.04 8.92 1.91
C ILE A 161 13.93 7.45 2.31
N PRO A 162 14.15 7.05 3.58
CA PRO A 162 14.08 5.66 4.02
C PRO A 162 12.61 5.18 4.13
N LEU A 163 12.13 4.42 3.14
CA LEU A 163 10.74 3.96 3.08
C LEU A 163 10.54 2.57 3.68
N VAL A 164 11.55 1.70 3.66
CA VAL A 164 11.46 0.34 4.20
C VAL A 164 12.64 0.04 5.09
N VAL A 165 12.37 -0.53 6.25
CA VAL A 165 13.38 -1.08 7.17
C VAL A 165 13.24 -2.61 7.17
N ILE A 166 14.34 -3.32 7.02
CA ILE A 166 14.38 -4.80 6.98
C ILE A 166 15.33 -5.31 8.04
N GLU A 167 14.84 -6.17 8.93
CA GLU A 167 15.64 -6.94 9.88
C GLU A 167 15.78 -8.38 9.42
N ALA A 168 17.02 -8.83 9.28
CA ALA A 168 17.39 -10.14 8.76
C ALA A 168 18.08 -10.98 9.85
N LYS A 169 17.43 -12.05 10.31
CA LYS A 169 17.99 -12.98 11.28
C LYS A 169 18.64 -14.18 10.60
N THR A 170 19.46 -14.92 11.34
CA THR A 170 20.16 -16.08 10.80
C THR A 170 19.31 -17.35 10.94
N PRO A 171 19.13 -18.17 9.87
CA PRO A 171 18.39 -19.42 9.96
C PRO A 171 19.17 -20.54 10.69
N VAL A 172 20.45 -20.31 10.96
CA VAL A 172 21.35 -21.34 11.57
C VAL A 172 21.09 -21.52 13.07
N ARG A 173 20.60 -20.47 13.73
CA ARG A 173 20.23 -20.53 15.15
C ARG A 173 18.76 -20.87 15.28
N SER A 174 18.45 -22.07 15.77
CA SER A 174 17.06 -22.53 15.99
C SER A 174 16.28 -21.67 17.01
N SER A 175 16.99 -20.90 17.83
CA SER A 175 16.42 -19.97 18.80
C SER A 175 16.07 -18.59 18.22
N GLN A 176 16.37 -18.32 16.96
CA GLN A 176 16.07 -17.05 16.29
C GLN A 176 15.09 -17.27 15.14
N SER A 177 14.09 -16.42 15.07
CA SER A 177 13.06 -16.41 14.04
C SER A 177 12.84 -15.00 13.48
N TRP A 178 11.98 -14.87 12.48
CA TRP A 178 11.52 -13.56 11.99
C TRP A 178 10.91 -12.72 13.13
N LEU A 179 10.29 -13.37 14.13
CA LEU A 179 9.65 -12.68 15.25
C LEU A 179 10.65 -11.84 16.05
N ASP A 180 11.89 -12.33 16.24
CA ASP A 180 12.94 -11.57 16.92
C ASP A 180 13.30 -10.29 16.15
N GLY A 181 13.31 -10.36 14.81
CA GLY A 181 13.49 -9.18 13.97
C GLY A 181 12.31 -8.21 14.04
N ALA A 182 11.10 -8.74 14.04
CA ALA A 182 9.88 -7.92 14.16
C ALA A 182 9.78 -7.22 15.52
N LEU A 183 10.08 -7.94 16.62
CA LEU A 183 10.14 -7.37 17.97
C LEU A 183 11.24 -6.31 18.09
N GLN A 184 12.40 -6.53 17.47
CA GLN A 184 13.46 -5.54 17.44
C GLN A 184 13.04 -4.25 16.76
N VAL A 185 12.30 -4.33 15.65
CA VAL A 185 11.75 -3.15 14.99
C VAL A 185 10.68 -2.50 15.85
N HIS A 186 9.65 -3.27 16.23
CA HIS A 186 8.45 -2.72 16.88
C HIS A 186 8.70 -2.28 18.33
N ASP A 187 9.35 -3.12 19.15
CA ASP A 187 9.48 -2.85 20.58
C ASP A 187 10.72 -2.02 20.93
N ASP A 188 11.74 -2.05 20.07
CA ASP A 188 12.98 -1.33 20.32
C ASP A 188 13.14 -0.12 19.38
N TYR A 189 13.15 -0.31 18.06
CA TYR A 189 13.50 0.78 17.14
C TYR A 189 12.40 1.86 17.07
N GLU A 190 11.15 1.46 16.88
CA GLU A 190 10.03 2.42 16.81
C GLU A 190 9.88 3.24 18.09
N ARG A 191 10.26 2.69 19.24
CA ARG A 191 10.19 3.37 20.55
C ARG A 191 11.38 4.27 20.82
N ASN A 192 12.58 3.80 20.49
CA ASN A 192 13.82 4.47 20.89
C ASN A 192 14.36 5.43 19.83
N VAL A 193 14.06 5.17 18.55
CA VAL A 193 14.48 6.01 17.41
C VAL A 193 13.29 6.23 16.42
N PRO A 194 12.15 6.74 16.91
CA PRO A 194 10.94 6.88 16.11
C PRO A 194 11.14 7.78 14.89
N GLU A 195 12.09 8.68 14.91
CA GLU A 195 12.41 9.58 13.80
C GLU A 195 12.70 8.80 12.50
N LEU A 196 13.41 7.65 12.60
CA LEU A 196 13.71 6.80 11.45
C LEU A 196 12.45 6.23 10.79
N PHE A 197 11.36 6.08 11.55
CA PHE A 197 10.11 5.47 11.10
C PHE A 197 9.05 6.50 10.67
N VAL A 198 9.33 7.79 10.79
CA VAL A 198 8.43 8.85 10.29
C VAL A 198 8.20 8.72 8.78
N PRO A 199 9.18 8.51 7.90
CA PRO A 199 8.96 8.32 6.47
C PRO A 199 8.62 6.87 6.09
N ASN A 200 8.64 5.91 7.04
CA ASN A 200 8.52 4.49 6.78
C ASN A 200 7.15 4.11 6.18
N VAL A 201 7.14 3.34 5.10
CA VAL A 201 5.94 2.74 4.51
C VAL A 201 5.60 1.45 5.22
N LEU A 202 6.58 0.56 5.37
CA LEU A 202 6.45 -0.73 6.05
C LEU A 202 7.81 -1.21 6.53
N SER A 203 7.78 -2.15 7.46
CA SER A 203 8.98 -2.86 7.92
C SER A 203 8.86 -4.35 7.62
N VAL A 204 10.00 -5.00 7.40
CA VAL A 204 10.10 -6.43 7.07
C VAL A 204 10.99 -7.13 8.07
N ALA A 205 10.61 -8.35 8.44
CA ALA A 205 11.43 -9.26 9.22
C ALA A 205 11.52 -10.63 8.52
N THR A 206 12.72 -11.19 8.44
CA THR A 206 12.97 -12.50 7.82
C THR A 206 14.18 -13.19 8.43
N GLU A 207 14.15 -14.52 8.50
CA GLU A 207 15.30 -15.35 8.84
C GLU A 207 15.65 -16.34 7.70
N GLY A 208 15.10 -16.11 6.50
CA GLY A 208 15.35 -16.97 5.34
C GLY A 208 14.42 -18.18 5.21
N LYS A 209 13.48 -18.39 6.15
CA LYS A 209 12.41 -19.39 6.06
C LYS A 209 11.05 -18.71 5.95
N GLU A 210 10.87 -17.61 6.66
CA GLU A 210 9.66 -16.79 6.64
C GLU A 210 9.98 -15.34 6.27
N PHE A 211 9.02 -14.71 5.60
CA PHE A 211 9.02 -13.29 5.28
C PHE A 211 7.75 -12.67 5.82
N ARG A 212 7.88 -11.73 6.74
CA ARG A 212 6.77 -11.04 7.38
C ARG A 212 6.96 -9.54 7.28
N TYR A 213 5.86 -8.82 7.14
CA TYR A 213 5.88 -7.36 7.13
C TYR A 213 4.76 -6.79 7.99
N GLY A 214 5.00 -5.58 8.47
CA GLY A 214 4.03 -4.81 9.24
C GLY A 214 4.19 -3.32 9.00
N SER A 215 3.15 -2.57 9.37
CA SER A 215 3.20 -1.10 9.46
C SER A 215 3.65 -0.67 10.85
N ILE A 216 4.06 0.57 10.97
CA ILE A 216 4.39 1.19 12.27
C ILE A 216 3.25 1.00 13.27
N GLY A 217 3.59 0.69 14.51
CA GLY A 217 2.64 0.49 15.61
C GLY A 217 1.72 -0.72 15.47
N LEU A 218 1.88 -1.55 14.44
CA LEU A 218 1.12 -2.79 14.28
C LEU A 218 1.70 -3.87 15.20
N PRO A 219 0.90 -4.46 16.12
CA PRO A 219 1.36 -5.57 16.94
C PRO A 219 1.99 -6.68 16.10
N VAL A 220 3.12 -7.23 16.56
CA VAL A 220 3.94 -8.18 15.77
C VAL A 220 3.19 -9.47 15.41
N GLU A 221 2.20 -9.86 16.22
CA GLU A 221 1.33 -11.02 15.97
C GLU A 221 0.45 -10.84 14.73
N LEU A 222 0.27 -9.58 14.32
CA LEU A 222 -0.51 -9.21 13.13
C LEU A 222 0.36 -9.00 11.89
N TRP A 223 1.70 -9.11 12.01
CA TRP A 223 2.57 -9.06 10.84
C TRP A 223 2.26 -10.22 9.90
N GLY A 224 2.00 -9.92 8.65
CA GLY A 224 1.54 -10.88 7.65
C GLY A 224 2.62 -11.31 6.67
N PRO A 225 2.47 -12.47 6.03
CA PRO A 225 3.29 -12.84 4.90
C PRO A 225 2.87 -12.08 3.63
N TRP A 226 3.82 -11.83 2.75
CA TRP A 226 3.54 -11.49 1.37
C TRP A 226 3.62 -12.77 0.53
N ARG A 227 2.48 -13.40 0.26
CA ARG A 227 2.41 -14.69 -0.44
C ARG A 227 1.66 -14.55 -1.74
N ILE A 228 2.28 -15.02 -2.81
CA ILE A 228 1.68 -15.07 -4.14
C ILE A 228 0.85 -16.34 -4.31
N GLU A 229 1.32 -17.47 -3.77
CA GLU A 229 0.62 -18.78 -3.82
C GLU A 229 0.97 -19.60 -2.57
N ALA A 230 0.03 -20.45 -2.13
CA ALA A 230 0.27 -21.41 -1.06
C ALA A 230 0.91 -22.69 -1.66
N ASP A 231 2.14 -22.60 -2.12
CA ASP A 231 2.89 -23.77 -2.59
C ASP A 231 3.78 -24.31 -1.48
N THR A 232 3.37 -25.43 -0.90
CA THR A 232 4.12 -26.12 0.15
C THR A 232 5.32 -26.90 -0.38
N THR A 233 5.45 -27.05 -1.69
CA THR A 233 6.54 -27.79 -2.34
C THR A 233 7.74 -26.91 -2.66
N THR A 234 7.55 -25.60 -2.75
CA THR A 234 8.63 -24.64 -3.02
C THR A 234 9.54 -24.51 -1.79
N PRO A 235 10.87 -24.67 -1.93
CA PRO A 235 11.81 -24.45 -0.82
C PRO A 235 11.66 -23.07 -0.18
N ALA A 236 11.80 -22.99 1.14
CA ALA A 236 11.58 -21.75 1.93
C ALA A 236 12.35 -20.55 1.36
N LEU A 237 13.63 -20.71 1.03
CA LEU A 237 14.45 -19.62 0.48
C LEU A 237 13.91 -19.09 -0.85
N GLN A 238 13.36 -19.95 -1.71
CA GLN A 238 12.72 -19.52 -2.96
C GLN A 238 11.38 -18.80 -2.71
N GLN A 239 10.65 -19.17 -1.64
CA GLN A 239 9.46 -18.42 -1.23
C GLN A 239 9.82 -17.01 -0.78
N ILE A 240 10.92 -16.85 -0.01
CA ILE A 240 11.46 -15.54 0.36
C ILE A 240 11.87 -14.73 -0.87
N GLU A 241 12.57 -15.36 -1.79
CA GLU A 241 12.95 -14.73 -3.06
C GLU A 241 11.74 -14.20 -3.83
N LYS A 242 10.68 -15.02 -3.96
CA LYS A 242 9.41 -14.61 -4.58
C LYS A 242 8.76 -13.44 -3.83
N ALA A 243 8.74 -13.48 -2.49
CA ALA A 243 8.17 -12.42 -1.67
C ALA A 243 8.93 -11.10 -1.86
N VAL A 244 10.26 -11.11 -1.75
CA VAL A 244 11.13 -9.96 -2.02
C VAL A 244 10.91 -9.43 -3.42
N ALA A 245 10.95 -10.33 -4.42
CA ALA A 245 10.82 -9.96 -5.83
C ALA A 245 9.45 -9.39 -6.19
N SER A 246 8.39 -9.78 -5.51
CA SER A 246 7.04 -9.29 -5.81
C SER A 246 6.66 -8.06 -4.98
N MET A 247 7.13 -7.94 -3.72
CA MET A 247 6.72 -6.84 -2.84
C MET A 247 7.63 -5.61 -2.95
N LEU A 248 8.96 -5.86 -3.05
CA LEU A 248 9.95 -4.80 -2.94
C LEU A 248 10.44 -4.27 -4.30
N ARG A 249 9.74 -4.58 -5.39
CA ARG A 249 9.97 -3.87 -6.66
C ARG A 249 9.55 -2.41 -6.53
N PRO A 250 10.28 -1.46 -7.12
CA PRO A 250 9.94 -0.05 -7.03
C PRO A 250 8.47 0.27 -7.30
N HIS A 251 7.92 -0.20 -8.43
CA HIS A 251 6.51 0.07 -8.77
C HIS A 251 5.50 -0.49 -7.76
N VAL A 252 5.79 -1.65 -7.12
CA VAL A 252 4.91 -2.23 -6.09
C VAL A 252 5.01 -1.44 -4.80
N LEU A 253 6.22 -1.09 -4.37
CA LEU A 253 6.42 -0.28 -3.17
C LEU A 253 5.76 1.10 -3.29
N LEU A 254 5.91 1.75 -4.44
CA LEU A 254 5.26 3.04 -4.72
C LEU A 254 3.74 2.90 -4.79
N ASP A 255 3.23 1.82 -5.38
CA ASP A 255 1.79 1.56 -5.40
C ASP A 255 1.23 1.29 -3.99
N LEU A 256 1.98 0.55 -3.14
CA LEU A 256 1.64 0.37 -1.72
C LEU A 256 1.57 1.70 -0.98
N LEU A 257 2.51 2.59 -1.20
CA LEU A 257 2.51 3.92 -0.61
C LEU A 257 1.30 4.74 -1.08
N ALA A 258 1.10 4.86 -2.38
CA ALA A 258 0.09 5.76 -2.96
C ALA A 258 -1.35 5.27 -2.78
N ASN A 259 -1.60 3.97 -2.95
CA ASN A 259 -2.94 3.43 -3.09
C ASN A 259 -3.35 2.44 -2.00
N PHE A 260 -2.39 1.83 -1.29
CA PHE A 260 -2.63 0.73 -0.36
C PHE A 260 -2.18 1.01 1.07
N THR A 261 -1.88 2.26 1.37
CA THR A 261 -1.67 2.78 2.71
C THR A 261 -2.86 3.66 3.09
N ALA A 262 -3.39 3.47 4.30
CA ALA A 262 -4.46 4.25 4.86
C ALA A 262 -4.21 4.53 6.34
N TYR A 263 -4.75 5.63 6.82
CA TYR A 263 -4.75 5.96 8.24
C TYR A 263 -6.19 5.95 8.72
N ALA A 264 -6.43 5.33 9.87
CA ALA A 264 -7.77 5.17 10.41
C ALA A 264 -7.78 5.41 11.91
N THR A 265 -8.94 5.79 12.43
CA THR A 265 -9.16 5.90 13.88
C THR A 265 -9.82 4.61 14.38
N ASP A 266 -9.16 3.89 15.28
CA ASP A 266 -9.67 2.65 15.86
C ASP A 266 -10.81 2.88 16.85
N LYS A 267 -11.44 1.80 17.33
CA LYS A 267 -12.52 1.86 18.32
C LYS A 267 -12.09 2.48 19.67
N LYS A 268 -10.79 2.51 19.95
CA LYS A 268 -10.20 3.15 21.14
C LYS A 268 -9.79 4.61 20.88
N LYS A 269 -10.23 5.19 19.77
CA LYS A 269 -9.89 6.56 19.31
C LYS A 269 -8.39 6.78 19.08
N ARG A 270 -7.62 5.75 18.80
CA ARG A 270 -6.20 5.86 18.46
C ARG A 270 -6.06 5.91 16.94
N ARG A 271 -5.19 6.77 16.45
CA ARG A 271 -4.82 6.78 15.04
C ARG A 271 -3.92 5.59 14.75
N ILE A 272 -4.21 4.82 13.72
CA ILE A 272 -3.47 3.64 13.30
C ILE A 272 -3.17 3.73 11.80
N LYS A 273 -2.04 3.16 11.41
CA LYS A 273 -1.65 2.98 10.01
C LYS A 273 -2.04 1.60 9.52
N ILE A 274 -2.60 1.52 8.35
CA ILE A 274 -3.00 0.29 7.67
C ILE A 274 -2.24 0.19 6.36
N VAL A 275 -1.54 -0.92 6.15
CA VAL A 275 -0.96 -1.30 4.86
C VAL A 275 -1.66 -2.55 4.37
N ALA A 276 -2.02 -2.60 3.09
CA ALA A 276 -2.75 -3.71 2.52
C ALA A 276 -2.00 -5.03 2.69
N ARG A 277 -2.77 -6.10 2.92
CA ARG A 277 -2.27 -7.47 2.79
C ARG A 277 -2.19 -7.89 1.32
N TYR A 278 -1.37 -8.88 1.02
CA TYR A 278 -1.19 -9.37 -0.36
C TYR A 278 -2.52 -9.62 -1.09
N GLN A 279 -3.47 -10.29 -0.44
CA GLN A 279 -4.77 -10.60 -1.05
C GLN A 279 -5.59 -9.35 -1.39
N GLN A 280 -5.48 -8.31 -0.56
CA GLN A 280 -6.14 -7.02 -0.80
C GLN A 280 -5.47 -6.29 -1.96
N TYR A 281 -4.14 -6.30 -2.02
CA TYR A 281 -3.35 -5.74 -3.12
C TYR A 281 -3.69 -6.42 -4.45
N ASP A 282 -3.58 -7.74 -4.51
CA ASP A 282 -3.83 -8.54 -5.72
C ASP A 282 -5.28 -8.40 -6.20
N GLY A 283 -6.25 -8.57 -5.30
CA GLY A 283 -7.67 -8.47 -5.64
C GLY A 283 -8.06 -7.08 -6.13
N THR A 284 -7.55 -6.03 -5.50
CA THR A 284 -7.78 -4.64 -5.93
C THR A 284 -7.20 -4.40 -7.32
N ASN A 285 -5.94 -4.78 -7.56
CA ASN A 285 -5.31 -4.55 -8.86
C ASN A 285 -6.02 -5.32 -9.98
N LYS A 286 -6.44 -6.56 -9.75
CA LYS A 286 -7.26 -7.32 -10.70
C LYS A 286 -8.61 -6.66 -11.02
N ILE A 287 -9.25 -6.01 -10.03
CA ILE A 287 -10.46 -5.21 -10.29
C ILE A 287 -10.11 -4.02 -11.19
N VAL A 288 -9.10 -3.24 -10.83
CA VAL A 288 -8.70 -2.03 -11.57
C VAL A 288 -8.31 -2.38 -13.02
N GLU A 289 -7.44 -3.38 -13.21
CA GLU A 289 -7.00 -3.85 -14.52
C GLU A 289 -8.19 -4.25 -15.40
N ARG A 290 -9.16 -4.99 -14.86
CA ARG A 290 -10.35 -5.40 -15.58
C ARG A 290 -11.26 -4.24 -15.96
N VAL A 291 -11.43 -3.27 -15.08
CA VAL A 291 -12.22 -2.07 -15.34
C VAL A 291 -11.55 -1.22 -16.42
N VAL A 292 -10.23 -1.05 -16.35
CA VAL A 292 -9.46 -0.30 -17.35
C VAL A 292 -9.49 -1.00 -18.72
N ALA A 293 -9.38 -2.34 -18.74
CA ALA A 293 -9.51 -3.13 -19.98
C ALA A 293 -10.91 -3.08 -20.60
N GLY A 294 -11.94 -2.69 -19.82
CA GLY A 294 -13.31 -2.56 -20.33
C GLY A 294 -14.13 -3.86 -20.37
N HIS A 295 -13.48 -5.00 -20.24
CA HIS A 295 -14.11 -6.33 -20.27
C HIS A 295 -13.24 -7.39 -19.59
N PRO A 296 -13.82 -8.53 -19.16
CA PRO A 296 -15.25 -8.74 -18.95
C PRO A 296 -15.81 -7.84 -17.83
N LYS A 297 -17.08 -7.44 -17.93
CA LYS A 297 -17.72 -6.55 -16.96
C LYS A 297 -18.12 -7.21 -15.65
N LYS A 298 -17.90 -8.50 -15.51
CA LYS A 298 -18.22 -9.26 -14.31
C LYS A 298 -16.97 -9.95 -13.76
N GLY A 299 -16.87 -10.03 -12.44
CA GLY A 299 -15.78 -10.72 -11.76
C GLY A 299 -16.21 -11.25 -10.40
N LEU A 300 -15.56 -12.31 -9.96
CA LEU A 300 -15.72 -12.88 -8.63
C LEU A 300 -14.39 -12.88 -7.90
N ILE A 301 -14.39 -12.39 -6.66
CA ILE A 301 -13.27 -12.44 -5.74
C ILE A 301 -13.61 -13.40 -4.62
N TRP A 302 -12.89 -14.50 -4.61
CA TRP A 302 -13.03 -15.51 -3.56
C TRP A 302 -11.99 -15.30 -2.47
N HIS A 303 -12.41 -14.70 -1.37
CA HIS A 303 -11.60 -14.49 -0.19
C HIS A 303 -12.32 -15.01 1.04
N PHE A 304 -11.64 -15.78 1.88
CA PHE A 304 -12.22 -16.35 3.09
C PHE A 304 -12.76 -15.26 4.05
N GLN A 305 -13.66 -15.66 4.93
CA GLN A 305 -14.22 -14.76 5.94
C GLN A 305 -13.11 -14.25 6.87
N GLY A 306 -13.10 -12.95 7.18
CA GLY A 306 -12.04 -12.33 7.98
C GLY A 306 -10.78 -11.93 7.19
N SER A 307 -10.70 -12.15 5.88
CA SER A 307 -9.57 -11.73 5.03
C SER A 307 -9.42 -10.22 4.83
N GLY A 308 -10.39 -9.43 5.32
CA GLY A 308 -10.41 -7.97 5.16
C GLY A 308 -11.03 -7.51 3.84
N LYS A 309 -12.10 -8.15 3.36
CA LYS A 309 -12.86 -7.75 2.14
C LYS A 309 -13.26 -6.27 2.16
N SER A 310 -13.65 -5.72 3.33
CA SER A 310 -14.00 -4.29 3.47
C SER A 310 -12.83 -3.36 3.13
N LEU A 311 -11.61 -3.72 3.55
CA LEU A 311 -10.40 -2.96 3.20
C LEU A 311 -10.05 -3.13 1.72
N LEU A 312 -10.25 -4.30 1.13
CA LEU A 312 -10.10 -4.50 -0.31
C LEU A 312 -11.04 -3.56 -1.09
N MET A 313 -12.31 -3.49 -0.70
CA MET A 313 -13.29 -2.59 -1.31
C MET A 313 -12.89 -1.11 -1.13
N LEU A 314 -12.35 -0.74 0.04
CA LEU A 314 -11.82 0.60 0.30
C LEU A 314 -10.68 0.96 -0.68
N PHE A 315 -9.66 0.11 -0.76
CA PHE A 315 -8.52 0.33 -1.65
C PHE A 315 -8.95 0.35 -3.12
N ALA A 316 -9.84 -0.58 -3.52
CA ALA A 316 -10.37 -0.61 -4.88
C ALA A 316 -11.16 0.66 -5.21
N ALA A 317 -12.03 1.11 -4.32
CA ALA A 317 -12.81 2.33 -4.52
C ALA A 317 -11.92 3.57 -4.65
N ARG A 318 -10.89 3.71 -3.81
CA ARG A 318 -9.92 4.81 -3.88
C ARG A 318 -9.12 4.76 -5.19
N LYS A 319 -8.52 3.60 -5.51
CA LYS A 319 -7.68 3.45 -6.71
C LYS A 319 -8.47 3.63 -8.00
N LEU A 320 -9.68 3.08 -8.11
CA LEU A 320 -10.57 3.27 -9.26
C LEU A 320 -10.91 4.75 -9.47
N ARG A 321 -11.23 5.47 -8.40
CA ARG A 321 -11.62 6.88 -8.51
C ARG A 321 -10.47 7.80 -8.91
N LEU A 322 -9.25 7.47 -8.48
CA LEU A 322 -8.05 8.26 -8.81
C LEU A 322 -7.45 7.86 -10.17
N HIS A 323 -7.88 6.73 -10.77
CA HIS A 323 -7.29 6.24 -12.01
C HIS A 323 -7.63 7.18 -13.20
N PRO A 324 -6.62 7.76 -13.89
CA PRO A 324 -6.84 8.79 -14.93
C PRO A 324 -7.76 8.33 -16.06
N ALA A 325 -7.61 7.08 -16.54
CA ALA A 325 -8.40 6.54 -17.64
C ALA A 325 -9.90 6.40 -17.31
N LEU A 326 -10.30 6.35 -16.04
CA LEU A 326 -11.68 6.11 -15.61
C LEU A 326 -12.48 7.41 -15.39
N LYS A 327 -11.83 8.58 -15.46
CA LYS A 327 -12.49 9.89 -15.38
C LYS A 327 -13.39 10.03 -14.15
N ASN A 328 -12.86 9.66 -12.97
CA ASN A 328 -13.59 9.72 -11.69
C ASN A 328 -14.94 8.97 -11.73
N PRO A 329 -14.94 7.63 -11.71
CA PRO A 329 -16.15 6.81 -11.82
C PRO A 329 -17.03 6.90 -10.56
N THR A 330 -18.30 6.46 -10.69
CA THR A 330 -19.14 6.13 -9.54
C THR A 330 -18.81 4.72 -9.06
N VAL A 331 -18.50 4.57 -7.78
CA VAL A 331 -18.27 3.26 -7.14
C VAL A 331 -19.43 2.98 -6.19
N ILE A 332 -20.03 1.80 -6.30
CA ILE A 332 -21.17 1.37 -5.46
C ILE A 332 -20.72 0.16 -4.65
N ILE A 333 -20.83 0.25 -3.34
CA ILE A 333 -20.64 -0.87 -2.43
C ILE A 333 -22.01 -1.38 -2.03
N VAL A 334 -22.32 -2.61 -2.41
CA VAL A 334 -23.61 -3.25 -2.16
C VAL A 334 -23.44 -4.37 -1.16
N VAL A 335 -24.22 -4.37 -0.10
CA VAL A 335 -24.22 -5.39 0.95
C VAL A 335 -25.60 -6.03 1.13
N ASP A 336 -25.67 -7.19 1.77
CA ASP A 336 -26.93 -7.89 2.00
C ASP A 336 -27.67 -7.38 3.25
N ARG A 337 -27.00 -6.74 4.22
CA ARG A 337 -27.58 -6.32 5.51
C ARG A 337 -27.24 -4.89 5.89
N ILE A 338 -28.12 -4.28 6.66
CA ILE A 338 -27.98 -2.91 7.13
C ILE A 338 -26.81 -2.78 8.12
N ASP A 339 -26.60 -3.76 8.99
CA ASP A 339 -25.50 -3.80 9.95
C ASP A 339 -24.14 -3.89 9.24
N LEU A 340 -24.03 -4.67 8.15
CA LEU A 340 -22.83 -4.71 7.31
C LEU A 340 -22.60 -3.37 6.59
N ALA A 341 -23.65 -2.72 6.10
CA ALA A 341 -23.53 -1.38 5.53
C ALA A 341 -22.98 -0.38 6.54
N ALA A 342 -23.44 -0.44 7.79
CA ALA A 342 -22.94 0.39 8.88
C ALA A 342 -21.47 0.08 9.20
N GLN A 343 -21.08 -1.19 9.25
CA GLN A 343 -19.70 -1.62 9.51
C GLN A 343 -18.75 -1.16 8.40
N ILE A 344 -19.13 -1.36 7.13
CA ILE A 344 -18.31 -0.92 5.99
C ILE A 344 -18.23 0.60 5.96
N SER A 345 -19.34 1.31 6.13
CA SER A 345 -19.35 2.78 6.23
C SER A 345 -18.41 3.26 7.34
N SER A 346 -18.46 2.63 8.52
CA SER A 346 -17.54 2.95 9.63
C SER A 346 -16.07 2.76 9.24
N THR A 347 -15.74 1.71 8.50
CA THR A 347 -14.37 1.47 8.00
C THR A 347 -13.92 2.58 7.04
N PHE A 348 -14.79 2.99 6.12
CA PHE A 348 -14.51 4.04 5.16
C PHE A 348 -14.41 5.42 5.81
N TYR A 349 -15.30 5.73 6.78
CA TYR A 349 -15.23 6.97 7.56
C TYR A 349 -14.00 7.02 8.46
N ALA A 350 -13.66 5.90 9.10
CA ALA A 350 -12.46 5.81 9.94
C ALA A 350 -11.16 6.05 9.14
N ALA A 351 -11.19 5.73 7.85
CA ALA A 351 -10.09 5.97 6.92
C ALA A 351 -10.20 7.30 6.16
N ASP A 352 -11.01 8.25 6.65
CA ASP A 352 -11.21 9.59 6.09
C ASP A 352 -11.45 9.60 4.57
N THR A 353 -12.24 8.63 4.09
CA THR A 353 -12.47 8.44 2.65
C THR A 353 -13.32 9.59 2.08
N PRO A 354 -12.80 10.39 1.13
CA PRO A 354 -13.52 11.51 0.58
C PRO A 354 -14.67 11.08 -0.34
N ASN A 355 -15.67 11.93 -0.47
CA ASN A 355 -16.82 11.73 -1.37
C ASN A 355 -17.61 10.43 -1.10
N LEU A 356 -17.67 10.00 0.14
CA LEU A 356 -18.47 8.89 0.60
C LEU A 356 -19.91 9.35 0.87
N VAL A 357 -20.89 8.57 0.41
CA VAL A 357 -22.30 8.76 0.74
C VAL A 357 -22.93 7.41 1.03
N LYS A 358 -23.77 7.36 2.07
CA LYS A 358 -24.57 6.18 2.39
C LYS A 358 -26.00 6.45 1.93
N ALA A 359 -26.52 5.63 1.01
CA ALA A 359 -27.91 5.70 0.59
C ALA A 359 -28.77 4.87 1.53
N ASP A 360 -29.47 5.54 2.45
CA ASP A 360 -30.27 4.89 3.49
C ASP A 360 -31.70 4.56 3.06
N THR A 361 -32.19 5.18 1.99
CA THR A 361 -33.53 4.93 1.43
C THR A 361 -33.44 4.57 -0.06
N ARG A 362 -34.51 3.95 -0.58
CA ARG A 362 -34.66 3.65 -2.01
C ARG A 362 -34.70 4.91 -2.86
N THR A 363 -35.46 5.90 -2.41
CA THR A 363 -35.58 7.20 -3.07
C THR A 363 -34.25 7.91 -3.17
N GLU A 364 -33.44 7.84 -2.12
CA GLU A 364 -32.10 8.42 -2.14
C GLU A 364 -31.17 7.69 -3.11
N LEU A 365 -31.19 6.34 -3.13
CA LEU A 365 -30.41 5.56 -4.09
C LEU A 365 -30.82 5.90 -5.53
N GLN A 366 -32.10 5.93 -5.83
CA GLN A 366 -32.63 6.29 -7.16
C GLN A 366 -32.21 7.72 -7.55
N ARG A 367 -32.34 8.68 -6.64
CA ARG A 367 -31.89 10.07 -6.88
C ARG A 367 -30.37 10.14 -7.16
N LEU A 368 -29.55 9.42 -6.39
CA LEU A 368 -28.10 9.38 -6.58
C LEU A 368 -27.73 8.71 -7.92
N LEU A 369 -28.38 7.61 -8.27
CA LEU A 369 -28.12 6.90 -9.51
C LEU A 369 -28.72 7.60 -10.74
N GLY A 370 -29.81 8.31 -10.59
CA GLY A 370 -30.43 9.11 -11.69
C GLY A 370 -29.61 10.35 -12.10
N GLN A 371 -28.53 10.64 -11.39
CA GLN A 371 -27.63 11.78 -11.65
C GLN A 371 -26.23 11.30 -12.01
N ASP A 372 -25.42 12.17 -12.61
CA ASP A 372 -23.97 11.92 -12.81
C ASP A 372 -23.19 12.17 -11.51
N VAL A 373 -23.47 11.36 -10.48
CA VAL A 373 -22.82 11.46 -9.17
C VAL A 373 -21.51 10.68 -9.18
N ARG A 374 -20.41 11.39 -9.00
CA ARG A 374 -19.05 10.85 -8.97
C ARG A 374 -18.61 10.60 -7.51
N LYS A 375 -19.25 9.62 -6.84
CA LYS A 375 -19.06 9.33 -5.42
C LYS A 375 -18.87 7.85 -5.15
N ILE A 376 -18.47 7.51 -3.92
CA ILE A 376 -18.56 6.16 -3.38
C ILE A 376 -19.91 6.07 -2.68
N ILE A 377 -20.79 5.19 -3.15
CA ILE A 377 -22.13 5.00 -2.61
C ILE A 377 -22.17 3.66 -1.87
N ILE A 378 -22.51 3.67 -0.58
CA ILE A 378 -22.75 2.44 0.18
C ILE A 378 -24.26 2.24 0.33
N THR A 379 -24.74 1.04 0.00
CA THR A 379 -26.16 0.72 0.03
C THR A 379 -26.40 -0.77 0.29
N THR A 380 -27.66 -1.17 0.51
CA THR A 380 -28.05 -2.57 0.59
C THR A 380 -28.74 -3.03 -0.68
N ILE A 381 -28.65 -4.32 -1.01
CA ILE A 381 -29.25 -4.92 -2.21
C ILE A 381 -30.79 -4.72 -2.23
N PHE A 382 -31.43 -4.70 -1.06
CA PHE A 382 -32.88 -4.52 -0.93
C PHE A 382 -33.40 -3.19 -1.51
N LYS A 383 -32.52 -2.17 -1.61
CA LYS A 383 -32.89 -0.86 -2.17
C LYS A 383 -33.02 -0.85 -3.70
N PHE A 384 -32.55 -1.92 -4.37
CA PHE A 384 -32.82 -2.14 -5.78
C PHE A 384 -34.17 -2.83 -6.04
N GLY A 385 -34.87 -3.33 -5.01
CA GLY A 385 -36.09 -4.13 -5.14
C GLY A 385 -37.27 -3.43 -5.82
N GLU A 386 -37.31 -2.11 -5.80
CA GLU A 386 -38.34 -1.29 -6.45
C GLU A 386 -37.77 -0.41 -7.59
N ALA A 387 -36.60 -0.78 -8.10
CA ALA A 387 -36.07 -0.14 -9.30
C ALA A 387 -36.91 -0.59 -10.51
N ASP A 388 -37.61 0.34 -11.12
CA ASP A 388 -38.33 0.11 -12.35
C ASP A 388 -37.49 0.56 -13.54
N GLY A 389 -36.92 -0.43 -14.26
CA GLY A 389 -36.12 -0.19 -15.45
C GLY A 389 -34.70 0.32 -15.16
N VAL A 390 -34.13 1.02 -16.12
CA VAL A 390 -32.74 1.51 -16.10
C VAL A 390 -32.65 2.78 -15.26
N LEU A 391 -31.88 2.75 -14.15
CA LEU A 391 -31.60 3.93 -13.35
C LEU A 391 -30.41 4.71 -13.90
N ASN A 392 -29.38 4.00 -14.41
CA ASN A 392 -28.23 4.64 -15.05
C ASN A 392 -27.57 3.70 -16.07
N ASP A 393 -27.29 4.21 -17.25
CA ASP A 393 -26.67 3.45 -18.34
C ASP A 393 -25.21 3.80 -18.61
N ARG A 394 -24.57 4.58 -17.72
CA ARG A 394 -23.15 4.91 -17.85
C ARG A 394 -22.26 3.65 -17.71
N SER A 395 -21.20 3.59 -18.49
CA SER A 395 -20.26 2.48 -18.48
C SER A 395 -19.16 2.62 -17.41
N ASN A 396 -19.02 3.79 -16.77
CA ASN A 396 -18.05 4.04 -15.72
C ASN A 396 -18.68 3.98 -14.30
N ILE A 397 -19.61 3.06 -14.13
CA ILE A 397 -20.15 2.67 -12.82
C ILE A 397 -19.54 1.31 -12.45
N ILE A 398 -19.02 1.19 -11.24
CA ILE A 398 -18.44 -0.04 -10.72
C ILE A 398 -19.17 -0.42 -9.44
N ALA A 399 -19.86 -1.57 -9.44
CA ALA A 399 -20.50 -2.12 -8.25
C ALA A 399 -19.70 -3.29 -7.68
N MET A 400 -19.35 -3.19 -6.40
CA MET A 400 -18.73 -4.26 -5.60
C MET A 400 -19.77 -4.79 -4.61
N VAL A 401 -20.11 -6.06 -4.74
CA VAL A 401 -21.19 -6.71 -3.99
C VAL A 401 -20.59 -7.66 -2.96
N ASP A 402 -20.75 -7.34 -1.67
CA ASP A 402 -20.31 -8.21 -0.58
C ASP A 402 -21.28 -9.37 -0.37
N GLU A 403 -20.74 -10.52 0.02
CA GLU A 403 -21.48 -11.79 0.16
C GLU A 403 -22.33 -12.13 -1.08
N ALA A 404 -21.69 -12.02 -2.25
CA ALA A 404 -22.35 -12.15 -3.56
C ALA A 404 -23.17 -13.44 -3.74
N HIS A 405 -22.77 -14.53 -3.08
CA HIS A 405 -23.53 -15.81 -3.10
C HIS A 405 -24.95 -15.69 -2.55
N ARG A 406 -25.24 -14.70 -1.70
CA ARG A 406 -26.57 -14.44 -1.14
C ARG A 406 -27.38 -13.43 -1.93
N THR A 407 -26.69 -12.49 -2.56
CA THR A 407 -27.31 -11.29 -3.13
C THR A 407 -27.57 -11.41 -4.63
N GLN A 408 -26.83 -12.27 -5.36
CA GLN A 408 -26.88 -12.31 -6.82
C GLN A 408 -27.88 -13.31 -7.39
N GLU A 409 -28.35 -14.28 -6.63
CA GLU A 409 -29.22 -15.38 -7.11
C GLU A 409 -30.74 -15.06 -7.12
N GLY A 410 -31.15 -13.93 -6.57
CA GLY A 410 -32.59 -13.57 -6.46
C GLY A 410 -33.02 -12.46 -7.42
N ASP A 411 -34.33 -12.16 -7.36
CA ASP A 411 -34.93 -11.01 -8.10
C ASP A 411 -34.20 -9.69 -7.85
N LEU A 412 -33.64 -9.47 -6.66
CA LEU A 412 -32.91 -8.25 -6.32
C LEU A 412 -31.62 -8.08 -7.12
N GLY A 413 -30.86 -9.18 -7.30
CA GLY A 413 -29.65 -9.16 -8.13
C GLY A 413 -29.98 -8.93 -9.62
N ARG A 414 -31.10 -9.51 -10.10
CA ARG A 414 -31.59 -9.23 -11.45
C ARG A 414 -31.98 -7.76 -11.62
N LYS A 415 -32.75 -7.21 -10.69
CA LYS A 415 -33.17 -5.80 -10.70
C LYS A 415 -32.00 -4.83 -10.64
N MET A 416 -30.96 -5.14 -9.84
CA MET A 416 -29.72 -4.35 -9.81
C MET A 416 -29.03 -4.34 -11.19
N ARG A 417 -28.96 -5.49 -11.87
CA ARG A 417 -28.35 -5.58 -13.22
C ARG A 417 -29.18 -4.84 -14.27
N GLU A 418 -30.51 -4.91 -14.18
CA GLU A 418 -31.41 -4.15 -15.03
C GLU A 418 -31.33 -2.64 -14.80
N ALA A 419 -31.18 -2.22 -13.53
CA ALA A 419 -30.99 -0.83 -13.15
C ALA A 419 -29.64 -0.24 -13.64
N LEU A 420 -28.62 -1.07 -13.78
CA LEU A 420 -27.27 -0.66 -14.14
C LEU A 420 -26.68 -1.55 -15.26
N PRO A 421 -27.24 -1.53 -16.47
CA PRO A 421 -26.95 -2.53 -17.51
C PRO A 421 -25.53 -2.46 -18.08
N LYS A 422 -24.86 -1.31 -18.01
CA LYS A 422 -23.51 -1.11 -18.52
C LYS A 422 -22.42 -1.10 -17.42
N ALA A 423 -22.80 -1.25 -16.14
CA ALA A 423 -21.87 -1.22 -15.01
C ALA A 423 -20.95 -2.45 -14.96
N PHE A 424 -19.79 -2.27 -14.34
CA PHE A 424 -18.97 -3.38 -13.90
C PHE A 424 -19.51 -3.94 -12.58
N LEU A 425 -19.54 -5.26 -12.46
CA LEU A 425 -20.09 -5.97 -11.30
C LEU A 425 -19.06 -6.95 -10.76
N PHE A 426 -18.57 -6.72 -9.54
CA PHE A 426 -17.63 -7.59 -8.84
C PHE A 426 -18.29 -8.15 -7.59
N GLY A 427 -18.43 -9.49 -7.56
CA GLY A 427 -18.86 -10.20 -6.37
C GLY A 427 -17.67 -10.49 -5.46
N LEU A 428 -17.83 -10.28 -4.15
CA LEU A 428 -16.88 -10.70 -3.12
C LEU A 428 -17.55 -11.73 -2.23
N THR A 429 -16.92 -12.88 -2.03
CA THR A 429 -17.50 -13.94 -1.18
C THR A 429 -16.44 -14.81 -0.54
N GLY A 430 -16.74 -15.34 0.65
CA GLY A 430 -15.94 -16.39 1.30
C GLY A 430 -16.33 -17.80 0.91
N THR A 431 -17.55 -17.99 0.35
CA THR A 431 -18.14 -19.28 0.04
C THR A 431 -18.83 -19.25 -1.32
N PRO A 432 -18.08 -19.28 -2.44
CA PRO A 432 -18.70 -19.32 -3.75
C PRO A 432 -19.51 -20.60 -3.95
N ILE A 433 -20.66 -20.45 -4.59
CA ILE A 433 -21.50 -21.59 -4.97
C ILE A 433 -21.13 -21.96 -6.40
N ASN A 434 -20.72 -23.21 -6.59
CA ASN A 434 -20.43 -23.79 -7.90
C ASN A 434 -21.21 -25.10 -8.03
N ARG A 435 -22.50 -25.00 -8.38
CA ARG A 435 -23.37 -26.13 -8.66
C ARG A 435 -23.88 -26.03 -10.11
N ALA A 436 -24.26 -27.15 -10.69
CA ALA A 436 -24.72 -27.20 -12.09
C ALA A 436 -25.91 -26.27 -12.37
N ASP A 437 -26.77 -26.06 -11.37
CA ASP A 437 -27.97 -25.21 -11.40
C ASP A 437 -27.78 -23.81 -10.79
N ARG A 438 -26.65 -23.60 -10.06
CA ARG A 438 -26.36 -22.33 -9.35
C ARG A 438 -24.86 -22.05 -9.36
N ASN A 439 -24.51 -20.90 -9.92
CA ASN A 439 -23.14 -20.43 -9.96
C ASN A 439 -23.08 -18.95 -9.50
N THR A 440 -22.18 -18.64 -8.57
CA THR A 440 -22.02 -17.28 -8.02
C THR A 440 -21.40 -16.33 -9.04
#